data_f687f23480c312a66e7a8e4004edd8bc
#
_entry.id   f687f23480c312a66e7a8e4004edd8bc
#
_cell.length_a   1.000
_cell.length_b   1.000
_cell.length_c   1.000
_cell.angle_alpha   90.00
_cell.angle_beta   90.00
_cell.angle_gamma   90.00
#
_symmetry.space_group_name_H-M   'P 1'
#
loop_
_entity.id
_entity.type
_entity.pdbx_description
1 polymer ?
#
loop_
_entity_poly.entity_id
_entity_poly.type
_entity_poly.pdbx_seq_one_letter_code
_entity_poly.pdbx_strand_id
1 'polypeptide(L)'
;MPLTRIAPTPSGYLHAGNAINFLITAEVARAVGAGIRLRIDDLDAERMRPPYVDDIFASLRWLGIAWSEGPRDRMEHERMYSQLSRLARYEECLHVLKEQGDLYACSCSRAGQKRSACDCRKRERPFNAPNVAWRLHLPSDAVVRVEPIHGEAQWLSPSRLMSDPVLRQRAEHGARPAYQLASVCDDADQGVTHIVRGEDLLASTACQLYLAERLGLEAFRRVRFLHHPLVTDATGAKLSKSEGAASLKGMRESGQWPDALREQALRLLDGMRAGTAQSSVP
;
A
#
# COMPACT_ATOMS: atom_id res chain seq x y z
N MET A 1 13.25 -8.08 -15.39
CA MET A 1 13.85 -8.65 -14.16
C MET A 1 12.83 -8.52 -13.03
N PRO A 2 12.80 -9.41 -12.04
CA PRO A 2 11.91 -9.26 -10.90
C PRO A 2 12.19 -7.94 -10.16
N LEU A 3 11.13 -7.28 -9.69
CA LEU A 3 11.20 -6.01 -8.98
C LEU A 3 10.19 -6.02 -7.83
N THR A 4 10.63 -5.63 -6.64
CA THR A 4 9.74 -5.31 -5.52
C THR A 4 9.83 -3.83 -5.16
N ARG A 5 9.03 -3.37 -4.20
CA ARG A 5 9.09 -1.98 -3.76
C ARG A 5 8.94 -1.84 -2.25
N ILE A 6 9.60 -0.82 -1.73
CA ILE A 6 9.36 -0.22 -0.42
C ILE A 6 8.64 1.10 -0.66
N ALA A 7 7.43 1.27 -0.13
CA ALA A 7 6.55 2.38 -0.46
C ALA A 7 5.98 3.07 0.81
N PRO A 8 6.82 3.77 1.61
CA PRO A 8 6.38 4.48 2.79
C PRO A 8 5.61 5.75 2.46
N THR A 9 4.62 6.08 3.31
CA THR A 9 3.93 7.37 3.29
C THR A 9 4.58 8.31 4.31
N PRO A 10 5.08 9.50 3.93
CA PRO A 10 5.81 10.43 4.81
C PRO A 10 4.87 11.26 5.69
N SER A 11 3.94 10.62 6.41
CA SER A 11 2.94 11.27 7.27
C SER A 11 3.31 11.25 8.77
N GLY A 12 4.56 10.91 9.09
CA GLY A 12 5.15 10.78 10.41
C GLY A 12 6.47 10.03 10.34
N TYR A 13 7.19 9.96 11.45
CA TYR A 13 8.38 9.12 11.56
C TYR A 13 8.02 7.64 11.43
N LEU A 14 8.93 6.87 10.85
CA LEU A 14 8.76 5.42 10.70
C LEU A 14 8.84 4.73 12.07
N HIS A 15 8.15 3.60 12.22
CA HIS A 15 8.11 2.79 13.43
C HIS A 15 8.57 1.34 13.16
N ALA A 16 8.74 0.54 14.21
CA ALA A 16 9.23 -0.83 14.11
C ALA A 16 8.44 -1.70 13.10
N GLY A 17 7.12 -1.55 13.01
CA GLY A 17 6.30 -2.26 12.02
C GLY A 17 6.68 -1.94 10.57
N ASN A 18 7.06 -0.67 10.27
CA ASN A 18 7.58 -0.31 8.95
C ASN A 18 8.94 -0.99 8.70
N ALA A 19 9.83 -0.95 9.70
CA ALA A 19 11.15 -1.57 9.60
C ALA A 19 11.05 -3.07 9.30
N ILE A 20 10.18 -3.78 10.02
CA ILE A 20 9.98 -5.22 9.83
C ILE A 20 9.44 -5.51 8.43
N ASN A 21 8.43 -4.76 7.95
CA ASN A 21 7.95 -4.90 6.58
C ASN A 21 9.06 -4.65 5.54
N PHE A 22 9.92 -3.65 5.75
CA PHE A 22 11.03 -3.33 4.84
C PHE A 22 12.12 -4.41 4.87
N LEU A 23 12.44 -4.95 6.04
CA LEU A 23 13.39 -6.06 6.19
C LEU A 23 12.87 -7.33 5.54
N ILE A 24 11.59 -7.69 5.74
CA ILE A 24 10.94 -8.80 5.05
C ILE A 24 10.98 -8.59 3.53
N THR A 25 10.70 -7.37 3.06
CA THR A 25 10.78 -7.04 1.64
C THR A 25 12.18 -7.25 1.09
N ALA A 26 13.21 -6.83 1.82
CA ALA A 26 14.60 -7.00 1.41
C ALA A 26 15.02 -8.48 1.36
N GLU A 27 14.61 -9.28 2.34
CA GLU A 27 14.87 -10.73 2.35
C GLU A 27 14.15 -11.47 1.23
N VAL A 28 12.89 -11.11 0.96
CA VAL A 28 12.15 -11.64 -0.19
C VAL A 28 12.82 -11.26 -1.50
N ALA A 29 13.22 -10.00 -1.66
CA ALA A 29 13.92 -9.53 -2.85
C ALA A 29 15.19 -10.35 -3.09
N ARG A 30 16.00 -10.56 -2.05
CA ARG A 30 17.20 -11.39 -2.12
C ARG A 30 16.90 -12.83 -2.52
N ALA A 31 15.85 -13.43 -1.94
CA ALA A 31 15.49 -14.82 -2.20
C ALA A 31 14.99 -15.06 -3.64
N VAL A 32 14.29 -14.09 -4.24
CA VAL A 32 13.75 -14.21 -5.61
C VAL A 32 14.62 -13.51 -6.67
N GLY A 33 15.78 -12.97 -6.29
CA GLY A 33 16.66 -12.23 -7.20
C GLY A 33 16.04 -10.94 -7.74
N ALA A 34 15.21 -10.26 -6.95
CA ALA A 34 14.53 -9.03 -7.35
C ALA A 34 15.32 -7.77 -6.96
N GLY A 35 15.26 -6.75 -7.79
CA GLY A 35 15.61 -5.39 -7.41
C GLY A 35 14.61 -4.81 -6.40
N ILE A 36 15.02 -3.77 -5.68
CA ILE A 36 14.13 -3.01 -4.78
C ILE A 36 13.98 -1.59 -5.34
N ARG A 37 12.74 -1.15 -5.54
CA ARG A 37 12.40 0.25 -5.84
C ARG A 37 11.97 0.95 -4.56
N LEU A 38 12.54 2.11 -4.30
CA LEU A 38 12.00 3.04 -3.32
C LEU A 38 10.98 3.95 -3.99
N ARG A 39 9.74 3.95 -3.50
CA ARG A 39 8.69 4.91 -3.84
C ARG A 39 8.24 5.60 -2.57
N ILE A 40 8.09 6.90 -2.57
CA ILE A 40 7.53 7.65 -1.44
C ILE A 40 6.11 8.05 -1.83
N ASP A 41 5.12 7.52 -1.09
CA ASP A 41 3.70 7.75 -1.37
C ASP A 41 3.26 9.09 -0.75
N ASP A 42 3.42 10.19 -1.51
CA ASP A 42 3.33 11.57 -1.05
C ASP A 42 2.06 12.33 -1.51
N LEU A 43 1.03 11.64 -1.98
CA LEU A 43 -0.24 12.26 -2.39
C LEU A 43 -0.96 13.00 -1.25
N ASP A 44 -0.76 12.58 0.01
CA ASP A 44 -1.28 13.26 1.20
C ASP A 44 -0.32 14.39 1.64
N ALA A 45 -0.16 15.38 0.76
CA ALA A 45 0.79 16.47 0.97
C ALA A 45 0.49 17.32 2.23
N GLU A 46 -0.75 17.30 2.75
CA GLU A 46 -1.11 18.03 3.97
C GLU A 46 -0.37 17.51 5.21
N ARG A 47 -0.10 16.20 5.23
CA ARG A 47 0.64 15.54 6.32
C ARG A 47 2.11 15.37 6.05
N MET A 48 2.55 15.58 4.82
CA MET A 48 3.96 15.46 4.46
C MET A 48 4.75 16.58 5.12
N ARG A 49 5.92 16.22 5.69
CA ARG A 49 6.89 17.17 6.20
C ARG A 49 8.29 16.76 5.74
N PRO A 50 9.16 17.70 5.33
CA PRO A 50 10.52 17.39 4.88
C PRO A 50 11.29 16.46 5.84
N PRO A 51 11.25 16.65 7.17
CA PRO A 51 11.95 15.75 8.09
C PRO A 51 11.47 14.29 8.05
N TYR A 52 10.20 14.03 7.69
CA TYR A 52 9.70 12.66 7.56
C TYR A 52 10.22 11.98 6.29
N VAL A 53 10.39 12.76 5.21
CA VAL A 53 11.00 12.26 3.97
C VAL A 53 12.48 11.95 4.19
N ASP A 54 13.21 12.88 4.82
CA ASP A 54 14.63 12.67 5.16
C ASP A 54 14.83 11.45 6.08
N ASP A 55 13.90 11.25 7.03
CA ASP A 55 13.93 10.09 7.93
C ASP A 55 13.74 8.75 7.22
N ILE A 56 12.97 8.71 6.13
CA ILE A 56 12.83 7.48 5.32
C ILE A 56 14.19 7.03 4.81
N PHE A 57 14.96 7.93 4.21
CA PHE A 57 16.30 7.62 3.70
C PHE A 57 17.27 7.23 4.81
N ALA A 58 17.25 7.98 5.94
CA ALA A 58 18.09 7.68 7.08
C ALA A 58 17.75 6.31 7.70
N SER A 59 16.46 5.97 7.79
CA SER A 59 15.99 4.69 8.33
C SER A 59 16.37 3.52 7.44
N LEU A 60 16.22 3.63 6.12
CA LEU A 60 16.60 2.57 5.18
C LEU A 60 18.11 2.29 5.23
N ARG A 61 18.95 3.36 5.28
CA ARG A 61 20.40 3.21 5.44
C ARG A 61 20.77 2.56 6.77
N TRP A 62 20.13 2.96 7.87
CA TRP A 62 20.34 2.36 9.19
C TRP A 62 19.94 0.87 9.23
N LEU A 63 18.84 0.52 8.56
CA LEU A 63 18.43 -0.87 8.40
C LEU A 63 19.35 -1.67 7.46
N GLY A 64 20.33 -1.03 6.79
CA GLY A 64 21.21 -1.68 5.81
C GLY A 64 20.49 -2.11 4.54
N ILE A 65 19.37 -1.48 4.21
CA ILE A 65 18.59 -1.80 3.01
C ILE A 65 19.06 -0.91 1.86
N ALA A 66 19.63 -1.54 0.83
CA ALA A 66 19.93 -0.90 -0.43
C ALA A 66 18.74 -1.04 -1.40
N TRP A 67 18.53 -0.03 -2.24
CA TRP A 67 17.55 -0.07 -3.31
C TRP A 67 18.21 0.29 -4.65
N SER A 68 17.75 -0.35 -5.72
CA SER A 68 18.32 -0.21 -7.05
C SER A 68 17.67 0.91 -7.85
N GLU A 69 16.41 1.24 -7.57
CA GLU A 69 15.60 2.21 -8.30
C GLU A 69 14.87 3.17 -7.35
N GLY A 70 14.60 4.38 -7.83
CA GLY A 70 13.94 5.43 -7.05
C GLY A 70 14.92 6.47 -6.51
N PRO A 71 14.42 7.44 -5.72
CA PRO A 71 15.20 8.59 -5.26
C PRO A 71 16.29 8.18 -4.27
N ARG A 72 17.40 8.93 -4.27
CA ARG A 72 18.54 8.76 -3.36
C ARG A 72 18.46 9.68 -2.14
N ASP A 73 17.72 10.76 -2.29
CA ASP A 73 17.48 11.76 -1.26
C ASP A 73 16.14 12.49 -1.50
N ARG A 74 15.80 13.41 -0.59
CA ARG A 74 14.57 14.20 -0.67
C ARG A 74 14.56 15.13 -1.87
N MET A 75 15.66 15.74 -2.22
CA MET A 75 15.71 16.68 -3.36
C MET A 75 15.43 15.95 -4.68
N GLU A 76 16.02 14.78 -4.87
CA GLU A 76 15.76 13.95 -6.03
C GLU A 76 14.31 13.46 -6.06
N HIS A 77 13.76 13.05 -4.89
CA HIS A 77 12.35 12.69 -4.78
C HIS A 77 11.43 13.82 -5.22
N GLU A 78 11.58 15.01 -4.63
CA GLU A 78 10.73 16.17 -4.93
C GLU A 78 10.80 16.57 -6.42
N ARG A 79 11.99 16.47 -7.03
CA ARG A 79 12.22 16.85 -8.43
C ARG A 79 11.68 15.85 -9.43
N MET A 80 11.80 14.53 -9.16
CA MET A 80 11.63 13.50 -10.20
C MET A 80 10.68 12.35 -9.84
N TYR A 81 10.43 12.12 -8.55
CA TYR A 81 9.76 10.90 -8.10
C TYR A 81 8.46 11.13 -7.32
N SER A 82 8.10 12.39 -7.06
CA SER A 82 6.84 12.71 -6.37
C SER A 82 5.63 12.21 -7.15
N GLN A 83 4.68 11.58 -6.46
CA GLN A 83 3.40 11.17 -7.05
C GLN A 83 2.60 12.38 -7.57
N LEU A 84 2.88 13.59 -7.10
CA LEU A 84 2.23 14.81 -7.62
C LEU A 84 2.56 15.07 -9.10
N SER A 85 3.70 14.60 -9.60
CA SER A 85 4.03 14.67 -11.03
C SER A 85 3.22 13.69 -11.89
N ARG A 86 2.54 12.73 -11.26
CA ARG A 86 1.78 11.66 -11.91
C ARG A 86 0.25 11.86 -11.89
N LEU A 87 -0.21 13.01 -11.41
CA LEU A 87 -1.65 13.30 -11.28
C LEU A 87 -2.41 13.08 -12.59
N ALA A 88 -1.85 13.48 -13.74
CA ALA A 88 -2.46 13.26 -15.05
C ALA A 88 -2.73 11.77 -15.31
N ARG A 89 -1.78 10.90 -14.99
CA ARG A 89 -1.93 9.45 -15.14
C ARG A 89 -3.06 8.87 -14.28
N TYR A 90 -3.19 9.36 -13.06
CA TYR A 90 -4.28 8.90 -12.18
C TYR A 90 -5.64 9.41 -12.64
N GLU A 91 -5.70 10.65 -13.17
CA GLU A 91 -6.95 11.21 -13.73
C GLU A 91 -7.39 10.46 -14.99
N GLU A 92 -6.46 10.02 -15.85
CA GLU A 92 -6.75 9.12 -16.97
C GLU A 92 -7.43 7.82 -16.50
N CYS A 93 -6.88 7.18 -15.46
CA CYS A 93 -7.46 5.97 -14.88
C CYS A 93 -8.84 6.21 -14.28
N LEU A 94 -9.04 7.34 -13.59
CA LEU A 94 -10.36 7.74 -13.07
C LEU A 94 -11.36 7.97 -14.21
N HIS A 95 -10.92 8.54 -15.31
CA HIS A 95 -11.77 8.78 -16.47
C HIS A 95 -12.24 7.45 -17.10
N VAL A 96 -11.33 6.52 -17.32
CA VAL A 96 -11.64 5.18 -17.82
C VAL A 96 -12.67 4.48 -16.93
N LEU A 97 -12.44 4.43 -15.62
CA LEU A 97 -13.38 3.80 -14.67
C LEU A 97 -14.75 4.50 -14.64
N LYS A 98 -14.77 5.80 -14.80
CA LYS A 98 -16.02 6.58 -14.86
C LYS A 98 -16.82 6.26 -16.12
N GLU A 99 -16.18 6.19 -17.29
CA GLU A 99 -16.82 5.83 -18.55
C GLU A 99 -17.36 4.40 -18.57
N GLN A 100 -16.67 3.48 -17.87
CA GLN A 100 -17.11 2.09 -17.68
C GLN A 100 -18.29 1.97 -16.70
N GLY A 101 -18.66 3.04 -15.98
CA GLY A 101 -19.71 2.99 -14.97
C GLY A 101 -19.28 2.33 -13.65
N ASP A 102 -17.97 2.15 -13.44
CA ASP A 102 -17.41 1.54 -12.23
C ASP A 102 -17.39 2.50 -11.04
N LEU A 103 -17.54 3.80 -11.29
CA LEU A 103 -17.51 4.84 -10.27
C LEU A 103 -18.89 5.42 -9.98
N TYR A 104 -19.04 5.93 -8.77
CA TYR A 104 -20.18 6.78 -8.40
C TYR A 104 -19.75 7.89 -7.45
N ALA A 105 -20.51 9.01 -7.46
CA ALA A 105 -20.28 10.14 -6.58
C ALA A 105 -20.95 9.94 -5.23
N CYS A 106 -20.19 10.12 -4.12
CA CYS A 106 -20.65 9.89 -2.76
C CYS A 106 -20.41 11.10 -1.87
N SER A 107 -21.48 11.57 -1.21
CA SER A 107 -21.42 12.68 -0.24
C SER A 107 -21.38 12.21 1.23
N CYS A 108 -21.41 10.90 1.51
CA CYS A 108 -21.41 10.36 2.87
C CYS A 108 -20.08 10.60 3.58
N SER A 109 -20.09 11.02 4.85
CA SER A 109 -18.92 11.03 5.71
C SER A 109 -18.49 9.61 6.09
N ARG A 110 -17.24 9.42 6.55
CA ARG A 110 -16.76 8.14 7.09
C ARG A 110 -17.63 7.62 8.25
N ALA A 111 -18.08 8.52 9.14
CA ALA A 111 -18.97 8.18 10.25
C ALA A 111 -20.37 7.79 9.78
N GLY A 112 -20.89 8.45 8.75
CA GLY A 112 -22.20 8.15 8.16
C GLY A 112 -22.26 6.76 7.52
N GLN A 113 -21.17 6.31 6.90
CA GLN A 113 -21.12 4.97 6.29
C GLN A 113 -21.13 3.81 7.30
N LYS A 114 -20.59 4.03 8.50
CA LYS A 114 -20.62 3.02 9.57
C LYS A 114 -22.01 2.89 10.21
N ARG A 115 -22.87 3.89 10.05
CA ARG A 115 -24.20 3.94 10.71
C ARG A 115 -25.37 3.52 9.82
N SER A 116 -25.22 3.64 8.50
CA SER A 116 -26.26 3.25 7.54
C SER A 116 -25.64 2.80 6.24
N ALA A 117 -26.29 1.87 5.54
CA ALA A 117 -25.87 1.49 4.20
C ALA A 117 -25.89 2.73 3.27
N CYS A 118 -24.77 2.98 2.58
CA CYS A 118 -24.66 4.10 1.65
C CYS A 118 -25.51 3.82 0.40
N ASP A 119 -26.52 4.64 0.14
CA ASP A 119 -27.38 4.58 -1.04
C ASP A 119 -26.97 5.57 -2.18
N CYS A 120 -25.81 6.22 -2.03
CA CYS A 120 -25.34 7.24 -2.97
C CYS A 120 -25.23 6.71 -4.41
N ARG A 121 -24.92 5.42 -4.59
CA ARG A 121 -24.87 4.79 -5.91
C ARG A 121 -26.24 4.83 -6.60
N LYS A 122 -27.32 4.57 -5.88
CA LYS A 122 -28.69 4.59 -6.40
C LYS A 122 -29.19 5.99 -6.72
N ARG A 123 -28.58 7.02 -6.13
CA ARG A 123 -28.98 8.43 -6.29
C ARG A 123 -28.36 9.10 -7.51
N GLU A 124 -27.44 8.43 -8.21
CA GLU A 124 -26.80 8.89 -9.45
C GLU A 124 -26.36 10.36 -9.42
N ARG A 125 -25.71 10.75 -8.32
CA ARG A 125 -25.25 12.13 -8.16
C ARG A 125 -24.22 12.48 -9.23
N PRO A 126 -24.26 13.72 -9.77
CA PRO A 126 -23.24 14.17 -10.69
C PRO A 126 -21.85 14.18 -10.05
N PHE A 127 -20.84 13.78 -10.81
CA PHE A 127 -19.44 13.75 -10.33
C PHE A 127 -18.86 15.13 -10.03
N ASN A 128 -19.45 16.19 -10.61
CA ASN A 128 -19.11 17.58 -10.36
C ASN A 128 -19.97 18.23 -9.25
N ALA A 129 -20.84 17.47 -8.59
CA ALA A 129 -21.59 17.98 -7.45
C ALA A 129 -20.65 18.43 -6.32
N PRO A 130 -21.04 19.45 -5.54
CA PRO A 130 -20.23 19.92 -4.44
C PRO A 130 -19.94 18.80 -3.44
N ASN A 131 -18.70 18.74 -3.00
CA ASN A 131 -18.28 17.94 -1.85
C ASN A 131 -18.51 16.41 -1.98
N VAL A 132 -18.38 15.87 -3.20
CA VAL A 132 -18.45 14.43 -3.45
C VAL A 132 -17.06 13.80 -3.55
N ALA A 133 -16.93 12.61 -2.98
CA ALA A 133 -15.82 11.69 -3.28
C ALA A 133 -16.25 10.75 -4.41
N TRP A 134 -15.31 10.29 -5.23
CA TRP A 134 -15.57 9.26 -6.22
C TRP A 134 -15.20 7.91 -5.63
N ARG A 135 -16.14 6.98 -5.68
CA ARG A 135 -15.97 5.65 -5.13
C ARG A 135 -16.03 4.59 -6.21
N LEU A 136 -15.18 3.59 -6.07
CA LEU A 136 -15.28 2.37 -6.85
C LEU A 136 -16.44 1.54 -6.35
N HIS A 137 -17.28 1.06 -7.25
CA HIS A 137 -18.24 0.02 -6.94
C HIS A 137 -17.56 -1.36 -6.96
N LEU A 138 -17.69 -2.10 -5.88
CA LEU A 138 -17.25 -3.48 -5.76
C LEU A 138 -18.46 -4.41 -5.86
N PRO A 139 -18.69 -5.07 -7.03
CA PRO A 139 -19.82 -6.00 -7.19
C PRO A 139 -19.74 -7.18 -6.23
N SER A 140 -20.89 -7.68 -5.78
CA SER A 140 -20.95 -8.79 -4.83
C SER A 140 -20.47 -10.13 -5.39
N ASP A 141 -20.51 -10.28 -6.70
CA ASP A 141 -20.07 -11.45 -7.47
C ASP A 141 -18.63 -11.33 -7.97
N ALA A 142 -17.99 -10.17 -7.80
CA ALA A 142 -16.59 -10.01 -8.18
C ALA A 142 -15.68 -10.91 -7.35
N VAL A 143 -14.81 -11.63 -8.04
CA VAL A 143 -13.81 -12.52 -7.45
C VAL A 143 -12.47 -12.28 -8.14
N VAL A 144 -11.41 -12.13 -7.36
CA VAL A 144 -10.04 -11.94 -7.85
C VAL A 144 -9.13 -13.05 -7.37
N ARG A 145 -8.13 -13.38 -8.18
CA ARG A 145 -7.11 -14.37 -7.85
C ARG A 145 -5.88 -13.66 -7.29
N VAL A 146 -5.49 -14.00 -6.08
CA VAL A 146 -4.27 -13.51 -5.42
C VAL A 146 -3.20 -14.59 -5.55
N GLU A 147 -2.13 -14.28 -6.27
CA GLU A 147 -0.95 -15.14 -6.41
C GLU A 147 0.00 -14.90 -5.25
N PRO A 148 0.25 -15.88 -4.36
CA PRO A 148 1.24 -15.71 -3.31
C PRO A 148 2.65 -15.89 -3.85
N ILE A 149 3.66 -15.36 -3.13
CA ILE A 149 5.07 -15.65 -3.40
C ILE A 149 5.38 -17.11 -3.09
N HIS A 150 4.72 -17.67 -2.05
CA HIS A 150 4.82 -19.06 -1.64
C HIS A 150 3.43 -19.61 -1.35
N GLY A 151 3.19 -20.87 -1.69
CA GLY A 151 1.92 -21.56 -1.45
C GLY A 151 0.94 -21.44 -2.61
N GLU A 152 -0.33 -21.73 -2.33
CA GLU A 152 -1.38 -21.79 -3.34
C GLU A 152 -2.11 -20.46 -3.50
N ALA A 153 -2.59 -20.20 -4.72
CA ALA A 153 -3.38 -19.04 -5.04
C ALA A 153 -4.72 -19.03 -4.27
N GLN A 154 -5.14 -17.83 -3.88
CA GLN A 154 -6.40 -17.65 -3.16
C GLN A 154 -7.39 -16.87 -4.03
N TRP A 155 -8.67 -17.25 -3.94
CA TRP A 155 -9.76 -16.53 -4.58
C TRP A 155 -10.49 -15.69 -3.54
N LEU A 156 -10.52 -14.38 -3.73
CA LEU A 156 -11.07 -13.43 -2.77
C LEU A 156 -12.16 -12.56 -3.43
N SER A 157 -13.23 -12.30 -2.68
CA SER A 157 -14.25 -11.32 -3.08
C SER A 157 -13.94 -9.96 -2.45
N PRO A 158 -13.60 -8.93 -3.24
CA PRO A 158 -13.26 -7.60 -2.72
C PRO A 158 -14.38 -6.98 -1.89
N SER A 159 -15.63 -7.13 -2.33
CA SER A 159 -16.82 -6.57 -1.64
C SER A 159 -17.11 -7.21 -0.27
N ARG A 160 -16.63 -8.44 -0.03
CA ARG A 160 -16.73 -9.11 1.28
C ARG A 160 -15.66 -8.64 2.26
N LEU A 161 -14.52 -8.12 1.73
CA LEU A 161 -13.38 -7.71 2.54
C LEU A 161 -13.38 -6.23 2.87
N MET A 162 -13.98 -5.39 2.01
CA MET A 162 -14.08 -3.96 2.24
C MET A 162 -15.30 -3.35 1.55
N SER A 163 -15.77 -2.22 2.08
CA SER A 163 -16.76 -1.40 1.41
C SER A 163 -16.15 -0.66 0.21
N ASP A 164 -17.00 -0.16 -0.69
CA ASP A 164 -16.61 0.64 -1.86
C ASP A 164 -15.59 1.73 -1.49
N PRO A 165 -14.32 1.63 -1.96
CA PRO A 165 -13.27 2.54 -1.56
C PRO A 165 -13.37 3.87 -2.28
N VAL A 166 -12.84 4.91 -1.65
CA VAL A 166 -12.63 6.20 -2.32
C VAL A 166 -11.43 6.08 -3.25
N LEU A 167 -11.63 6.46 -4.52
CA LEU A 167 -10.54 6.57 -5.51
C LEU A 167 -10.15 8.02 -5.79
N ARG A 168 -11.09 8.98 -5.61
CA ARG A 168 -10.82 10.41 -5.66
C ARG A 168 -11.43 11.11 -4.46
N GLN A 169 -10.60 11.83 -3.75
CA GLN A 169 -11.02 12.59 -2.58
C GLN A 169 -11.96 13.72 -2.94
N ARG A 170 -12.66 14.28 -1.96
CA ARG A 170 -13.51 15.45 -2.11
C ARG A 170 -12.68 16.70 -2.42
N ALA A 171 -13.34 17.72 -2.97
CA ALA A 171 -12.70 19.00 -3.27
C ALA A 171 -12.10 19.68 -2.02
N GLU A 172 -12.76 19.58 -0.88
CA GLU A 172 -12.26 20.08 0.42
C GLU A 172 -10.93 19.43 0.86
N HIS A 173 -10.60 18.25 0.31
CA HIS A 173 -9.33 17.55 0.51
C HIS A 173 -8.47 17.54 -0.77
N GLY A 174 -8.62 18.59 -1.61
CA GLY A 174 -7.82 18.77 -2.83
C GLY A 174 -8.22 17.90 -4.01
N ALA A 175 -9.33 17.17 -3.94
CA ALA A 175 -9.84 16.30 -5.02
C ALA A 175 -8.80 15.30 -5.57
N ARG A 176 -7.84 14.90 -4.76
CA ARG A 176 -6.70 14.06 -5.17
C ARG A 176 -7.08 12.60 -5.34
N PRO A 177 -6.39 11.87 -6.22
CA PRO A 177 -6.46 10.42 -6.26
C PRO A 177 -6.13 9.82 -4.89
N ALA A 178 -6.78 8.70 -4.57
CA ALA A 178 -6.57 8.02 -3.30
C ALA A 178 -5.62 6.83 -3.47
N TYR A 179 -5.10 6.33 -2.34
CA TYR A 179 -4.11 5.27 -2.24
C TYR A 179 -4.42 4.04 -3.12
N GLN A 180 -5.67 3.55 -3.12
CA GLN A 180 -6.00 2.33 -3.86
C GLN A 180 -5.72 2.47 -5.36
N LEU A 181 -6.03 3.61 -5.95
CA LEU A 181 -5.77 3.88 -7.36
C LEU A 181 -4.29 4.15 -7.62
N ALA A 182 -3.71 5.10 -6.90
CA ALA A 182 -2.33 5.52 -7.15
C ALA A 182 -1.34 4.37 -7.00
N SER A 183 -1.50 3.55 -5.96
CA SER A 183 -0.63 2.39 -5.74
C SER A 183 -0.69 1.37 -6.88
N VAL A 184 -1.88 1.10 -7.43
CA VAL A 184 -2.03 0.17 -8.58
C VAL A 184 -1.38 0.74 -9.84
N CYS A 185 -1.67 2.00 -10.16
CA CYS A 185 -1.10 2.65 -11.35
C CYS A 185 0.44 2.69 -11.27
N ASP A 186 0.97 3.07 -10.10
CA ASP A 186 2.41 3.16 -9.91
C ASP A 186 3.09 1.80 -9.97
N ASP A 187 2.57 0.81 -9.25
CA ASP A 187 3.15 -0.54 -9.23
C ASP A 187 3.09 -1.18 -10.63
N ALA A 188 2.02 -0.94 -11.42
CA ALA A 188 1.91 -1.42 -12.80
C ALA A 188 2.89 -0.73 -13.74
N ASP A 189 2.89 0.62 -13.75
CA ASP A 189 3.71 1.43 -14.67
C ASP A 189 5.22 1.29 -14.36
N GLN A 190 5.56 1.00 -13.10
CA GLN A 190 6.92 0.80 -12.64
C GLN A 190 7.41 -0.65 -12.76
N GLY A 191 6.58 -1.56 -13.25
CA GLY A 191 6.96 -2.95 -13.49
C GLY A 191 7.19 -3.78 -12.22
N VAL A 192 6.52 -3.44 -11.12
CA VAL A 192 6.59 -4.20 -9.86
C VAL A 192 6.01 -5.59 -10.08
N THR A 193 6.77 -6.62 -9.69
CA THR A 193 6.39 -8.04 -9.87
C THR A 193 6.10 -8.75 -8.54
N HIS A 194 6.62 -8.22 -7.43
CA HIS A 194 6.48 -8.81 -6.10
C HIS A 194 6.10 -7.73 -5.08
N ILE A 195 5.12 -8.00 -4.25
CA ILE A 195 4.64 -7.07 -3.23
C ILE A 195 4.61 -7.75 -1.87
N VAL A 196 5.36 -7.18 -0.92
CA VAL A 196 5.33 -7.56 0.49
C VAL A 196 4.57 -6.51 1.27
N ARG A 197 3.64 -6.93 2.13
CA ARG A 197 2.83 -6.05 2.99
C ARG A 197 2.24 -6.81 4.18
N GLY A 198 1.76 -6.09 5.19
CA GLY A 198 1.02 -6.69 6.30
C GLY A 198 -0.32 -7.31 5.86
N GLU A 199 -0.79 -8.31 6.57
CA GLU A 199 -2.07 -9.00 6.31
C GLU A 199 -3.29 -8.08 6.42
N ASP A 200 -3.19 -6.97 7.16
CA ASP A 200 -4.23 -5.93 7.22
C ASP A 200 -4.50 -5.25 5.87
N LEU A 201 -3.59 -5.40 4.91
CA LEU A 201 -3.75 -4.92 3.54
C LEU A 201 -4.29 -5.99 2.57
N LEU A 202 -4.71 -7.17 3.05
CA LEU A 202 -5.30 -8.21 2.19
C LEU A 202 -6.56 -7.70 1.47
N ALA A 203 -7.41 -6.96 2.16
CA ALA A 203 -8.58 -6.30 1.57
C ALA A 203 -8.17 -5.31 0.46
N SER A 204 -7.09 -4.55 0.69
CA SER A 204 -6.53 -3.64 -0.32
C SER A 204 -5.97 -4.41 -1.52
N THR A 205 -5.33 -5.56 -1.30
CA THR A 205 -4.84 -6.42 -2.39
C THR A 205 -5.99 -6.89 -3.29
N ALA A 206 -7.07 -7.39 -2.70
CA ALA A 206 -8.23 -7.82 -3.47
C ALA A 206 -8.87 -6.66 -4.26
N CYS A 207 -9.02 -5.50 -3.65
CA CYS A 207 -9.51 -4.30 -4.32
C CYS A 207 -8.60 -3.84 -5.46
N GLN A 208 -7.28 -3.83 -5.24
CA GLN A 208 -6.28 -3.40 -6.21
C GLN A 208 -6.22 -4.36 -7.42
N LEU A 209 -6.36 -5.66 -7.21
CA LEU A 209 -6.45 -6.62 -8.31
C LEU A 209 -7.73 -6.43 -9.14
N TYR A 210 -8.87 -6.16 -8.49
CA TYR A 210 -10.09 -5.80 -9.19
C TYR A 210 -9.94 -4.50 -9.99
N LEU A 211 -9.34 -3.46 -9.40
CA LEU A 211 -9.00 -2.23 -10.12
C LEU A 211 -8.11 -2.48 -11.33
N ALA A 212 -7.08 -3.30 -11.17
CA ALA A 212 -6.16 -3.63 -12.25
C ALA A 212 -6.87 -4.34 -13.40
N GLU A 213 -7.84 -5.21 -13.10
CA GLU A 213 -8.68 -5.85 -14.11
C GLU A 213 -9.54 -4.82 -14.87
N ARG A 214 -10.23 -3.93 -14.14
CA ARG A 214 -11.07 -2.89 -14.75
C ARG A 214 -10.28 -1.90 -15.61
N LEU A 215 -9.03 -1.63 -15.24
CA LEU A 215 -8.12 -0.74 -15.97
C LEU A 215 -7.28 -1.45 -17.05
N GLY A 216 -7.39 -2.77 -17.20
CA GLY A 216 -6.56 -3.53 -18.15
C GLY A 216 -5.07 -3.54 -17.79
N LEU A 217 -4.72 -3.38 -16.52
CA LEU A 217 -3.33 -3.34 -16.04
C LEU A 217 -2.80 -4.77 -15.80
N GLU A 218 -2.56 -5.51 -16.90
CA GLU A 218 -2.15 -6.91 -16.88
C GLU A 218 -0.85 -7.16 -16.10
N ALA A 219 0.08 -6.20 -16.09
CA ALA A 219 1.31 -6.29 -15.31
C ALA A 219 1.01 -6.44 -13.81
N PHE A 220 0.09 -5.62 -13.27
CA PHE A 220 -0.30 -5.69 -11.86
C PHE A 220 -1.07 -6.98 -11.53
N ARG A 221 -1.90 -7.48 -12.43
CA ARG A 221 -2.65 -8.74 -12.25
C ARG A 221 -1.74 -9.96 -12.06
N ARG A 222 -0.49 -9.89 -12.52
CA ARG A 222 0.53 -10.96 -12.41
C ARG A 222 1.44 -10.79 -11.21
N VAL A 223 1.23 -9.75 -10.39
CA VAL A 223 2.04 -9.51 -9.19
C VAL A 223 1.85 -10.65 -8.19
N ARG A 224 2.96 -11.09 -7.60
CA ARG A 224 2.96 -12.04 -6.49
C ARG A 224 3.01 -11.31 -5.16
N PHE A 225 2.21 -11.78 -4.21
CA PHE A 225 2.04 -11.13 -2.92
C PHE A 225 2.58 -11.98 -1.78
N LEU A 226 3.13 -11.31 -0.77
CA LEU A 226 3.37 -11.89 0.54
C LEU A 226 2.70 -11.01 1.58
N HIS A 227 1.74 -11.60 2.32
CA HIS A 227 1.08 -10.93 3.43
C HIS A 227 1.65 -11.50 4.71
N HIS A 228 2.44 -10.69 5.44
CA HIS A 228 3.00 -11.12 6.71
C HIS A 228 2.04 -10.78 7.88
N PRO A 229 2.08 -11.55 8.99
CA PRO A 229 1.30 -11.26 10.19
C PRO A 229 1.55 -9.84 10.69
N LEU A 230 0.56 -9.28 11.38
CA LEU A 230 0.72 -7.97 12.00
C LEU A 230 1.80 -8.01 13.08
N VAL A 231 2.64 -6.98 13.07
CA VAL A 231 3.62 -6.79 14.13
C VAL A 231 2.93 -6.14 15.32
N THR A 232 2.87 -6.87 16.42
CA THR A 232 2.30 -6.41 17.69
C THR A 232 3.41 -6.15 18.71
N ASP A 233 3.12 -5.31 19.69
CA ASP A 233 3.95 -5.14 20.88
C ASP A 233 3.78 -6.32 21.85
N ALA A 234 4.47 -6.27 22.98
CA ALA A 234 4.40 -7.29 24.03
C ALA A 234 2.98 -7.44 24.65
N THR A 235 2.10 -6.48 24.45
CA THR A 235 0.69 -6.51 24.93
C THR A 235 -0.27 -7.05 23.87
N GLY A 236 0.22 -7.37 22.66
CA GLY A 236 -0.61 -7.79 21.53
C GLY A 236 -1.26 -6.62 20.76
N ALA A 237 -0.98 -5.38 21.13
CA ALA A 237 -1.47 -4.23 20.41
C ALA A 237 -0.64 -4.00 19.12
N LYS A 238 -1.33 -3.63 18.04
CA LYS A 238 -0.65 -3.28 16.77
C LYS A 238 0.33 -2.13 17.02
N LEU A 239 1.59 -2.31 16.64
CA LEU A 239 2.57 -1.23 16.62
C LEU A 239 2.10 -0.13 15.67
N SER A 240 1.40 0.86 16.23
CA SER A 240 0.92 2.02 15.50
C SER A 240 1.88 3.21 15.72
N LYS A 241 1.69 4.27 14.93
CA LYS A 241 2.46 5.52 15.02
C LYS A 241 2.43 6.04 16.45
N SER A 242 3.49 5.76 17.21
CA SER A 242 3.74 6.36 18.50
C SER A 242 4.72 7.52 18.30
N GLU A 243 4.38 8.69 18.82
CA GLU A 243 5.28 9.84 18.84
C GLU A 243 6.47 9.54 19.78
N GLY A 244 7.68 9.93 19.38
CA GLY A 244 8.85 9.92 20.24
C GLY A 244 9.71 8.65 20.19
N ALA A 245 10.08 8.11 21.35
CA ALA A 245 11.11 7.06 21.54
C ALA A 245 10.83 5.73 20.78
N ALA A 246 9.60 5.45 20.45
CA ALA A 246 9.20 4.24 19.70
C ALA A 246 9.36 4.38 18.17
N SER A 247 9.80 5.52 17.67
CA SER A 247 10.11 5.71 16.25
C SER A 247 11.50 5.17 15.89
N LEU A 248 11.71 4.80 14.61
CA LEU A 248 13.05 4.39 14.14
C LEU A 248 14.08 5.51 14.32
N LYS A 249 13.63 6.77 14.20
CA LYS A 249 14.45 7.93 14.50
C LYS A 249 14.92 7.92 15.96
N GLY A 250 14.01 7.74 16.92
CA GLY A 250 14.35 7.67 18.33
C GLY A 250 15.30 6.51 18.65
N MET A 251 15.11 5.35 18.04
CA MET A 251 16.01 4.19 18.18
C MET A 251 17.43 4.53 17.67
N ARG A 252 17.54 5.16 16.51
CA ARG A 252 18.86 5.59 15.98
C ARG A 252 19.54 6.61 16.86
N GLU A 253 18.80 7.63 17.32
CA GLU A 253 19.33 8.71 18.15
C GLU A 253 19.75 8.23 19.55
N SER A 254 19.14 7.14 20.04
CA SER A 254 19.56 6.47 21.30
C SER A 254 20.69 5.45 21.09
N GLY A 255 21.27 5.35 19.90
CA GLY A 255 22.39 4.44 19.61
C GLY A 255 22.00 2.96 19.51
N GLN A 256 20.72 2.64 19.37
CA GLN A 256 20.26 1.25 19.16
C GLN A 256 20.66 0.75 17.76
N TRP A 257 20.91 -0.57 17.68
CA TRP A 257 21.17 -1.27 16.42
C TRP A 257 19.91 -1.98 15.92
N PRO A 258 19.76 -2.19 14.61
CA PRO A 258 18.56 -2.78 14.02
C PRO A 258 18.47 -4.31 14.19
N ASP A 259 19.39 -4.95 14.90
CA ASP A 259 19.52 -6.43 14.95
C ASP A 259 18.27 -7.11 15.50
N ALA A 260 17.67 -6.58 16.56
CA ALA A 260 16.43 -7.13 17.11
C ALA A 260 15.27 -7.09 16.11
N LEU A 261 15.19 -6.04 15.28
CA LEU A 261 14.19 -5.90 14.21
C LEU A 261 14.47 -6.91 13.08
N ARG A 262 15.73 -7.14 12.75
CA ARG A 262 16.14 -8.13 11.75
C ARG A 262 15.80 -9.56 12.20
N GLU A 263 16.15 -9.91 13.43
CA GLU A 263 15.78 -11.20 13.99
C GLU A 263 14.26 -11.41 14.00
N GLN A 264 13.49 -10.40 14.36
CA GLN A 264 12.04 -10.49 14.34
C GLN A 264 11.50 -10.70 12.93
N ALA A 265 12.02 -9.97 11.93
CA ALA A 265 11.65 -10.12 10.52
C ALA A 265 11.95 -11.55 10.02
N LEU A 266 13.12 -12.10 10.35
CA LEU A 266 13.52 -13.46 9.97
C LEU A 266 12.64 -14.51 10.64
N ARG A 267 12.35 -14.38 11.93
CA ARG A 267 11.42 -15.30 12.63
C ARG A 267 10.03 -15.32 11.99
N LEU A 268 9.50 -14.15 11.59
CA LEU A 268 8.22 -14.09 10.88
C LEU A 268 8.27 -14.79 9.53
N LEU A 269 9.34 -14.60 8.76
CA LEU A 269 9.54 -15.28 7.48
C LEU A 269 9.63 -16.79 7.62
N ASP A 270 10.37 -17.27 8.59
CA ASP A 270 10.54 -18.72 8.85
C ASP A 270 9.22 -19.35 9.30
N GLY A 271 8.45 -18.67 10.15
CA GLY A 271 7.11 -19.11 10.55
C GLY A 271 6.15 -19.25 9.39
N MET A 272 6.18 -18.31 8.44
CA MET A 272 5.35 -18.36 7.23
C MET A 272 5.75 -19.52 6.29
N ARG A 273 7.06 -19.79 6.14
CA ARG A 273 7.57 -20.92 5.33
C ARG A 273 7.19 -22.27 5.93
N ALA A 274 7.28 -22.41 7.25
CA ALA A 274 6.89 -23.63 7.96
C ALA A 274 5.38 -23.91 7.86
N GLY A 275 4.53 -22.87 7.97
CA GLY A 275 3.07 -22.99 7.83
C GLY A 275 2.62 -23.41 6.42
N THR A 276 3.31 -22.97 5.39
CA THR A 276 3.02 -23.40 4.00
C THR A 276 3.47 -24.84 3.74
N ALA A 277 4.48 -25.34 4.40
CA ALA A 277 4.92 -26.73 4.26
C ALA A 277 3.95 -27.74 4.91
N GLN A 278 3.22 -27.34 5.96
CA GLN A 278 2.25 -28.21 6.63
C GLN A 278 0.90 -28.30 5.91
N SER A 279 0.52 -27.30 5.10
CA SER A 279 -0.72 -27.32 4.32
C SER A 279 -0.59 -28.07 2.98
N SER A 280 0.59 -28.54 2.61
CA SER A 280 0.86 -29.27 1.36
C SER A 280 1.02 -30.80 1.55
N VAL A 281 0.65 -31.35 2.73
CA VAL A 281 0.55 -32.79 2.93
C VAL A 281 -0.87 -33.23 2.63
N PRO A 282 -1.09 -34.15 1.67
CA PRO A 282 -2.42 -34.59 1.22
C PRO A 282 -3.20 -35.34 2.29
#